data_343d2cfd434aa9c91ef2ecdf7c9adafa
#
_entry.id   343d2cfd434aa9c91ef2ecdf7c9adafa
#
_cell.length_a   1.000
_cell.length_b   1.000
_cell.length_c   1.000
_cell.angle_alpha   90.00
_cell.angle_beta   90.00
_cell.angle_gamma   90.00
#
_symmetry.space_group_name_H-M   'P 1'
#
loop_
_entity.id
_entity.type
_entity.pdbx_description
1 polymer ?
#
loop_
_entity_poly.entity_id
_entity_poly.type
_entity_poly.pdbx_seq_one_letter_code
_entity_poly.pdbx_strand_id
1 'polypeptide(L)'
;QRSLRYSALSLFIKKVPMENLWCTPRVITWTQWLLNSYAKFLNQDLISRQGTDLEQAERLFKSPFVVASHGLEDDPILNYGNQAALDLWEMDWEQFTHTPSRLTAEPVNREKRARMLEQAKTQGYISDYQGVRISRTGKRFLVERATVWNIHQLDGTPLGQAATFSSWTFL
;
A
#
# COMPACT_ATOMS: atom_id res chain seq x y z
N GLN A 1 42.85 34.97 -16.90
CA GLN A 1 42.37 33.73 -16.31
C GLN A 1 41.36 34.06 -15.23
N ARG A 2 40.04 33.99 -15.56
CA ARG A 2 38.97 34.12 -14.57
C ARG A 2 38.38 32.71 -14.30
N SER A 3 38.64 32.25 -13.09
CA SER A 3 38.05 31.03 -12.54
C SER A 3 36.58 31.23 -12.30
N LEU A 4 35.74 30.50 -13.03
CA LEU A 4 34.30 30.40 -12.78
C LEU A 4 34.07 29.42 -11.60
N ARG A 5 33.73 29.97 -10.45
CA ARG A 5 33.26 29.19 -9.32
C ARG A 5 31.81 28.77 -9.59
N TYR A 6 31.59 27.51 -9.88
CA TYR A 6 30.24 26.92 -9.86
C TYR A 6 29.79 26.84 -8.41
N SER A 7 28.87 27.70 -8.04
CA SER A 7 28.12 27.60 -6.80
C SER A 7 27.18 26.39 -6.93
N ALA A 8 27.46 25.34 -6.17
CA ALA A 8 26.56 24.22 -6.02
C ALA A 8 25.33 24.70 -5.26
N LEU A 9 24.26 24.98 -5.98
CA LEU A 9 22.93 25.07 -5.41
C LEU A 9 22.53 23.66 -4.95
N SER A 10 22.82 23.37 -3.68
CA SER A 10 22.25 22.24 -2.98
C SER A 10 20.74 22.46 -2.92
N LEU A 11 20.02 21.78 -3.79
CA LEU A 11 18.57 21.62 -3.69
C LEU A 11 18.31 20.89 -2.36
N PHE A 12 18.01 21.65 -1.32
CA PHE A 12 17.39 21.14 -0.13
C PHE A 12 16.01 20.61 -0.51
N ILE A 13 15.93 19.34 -0.90
CA ILE A 13 14.67 18.61 -0.89
C ILE A 13 14.29 18.54 0.59
N LYS A 14 13.35 19.39 0.99
CA LYS A 14 12.75 19.30 2.32
C LYS A 14 12.17 17.90 2.45
N LYS A 15 12.86 17.05 3.22
CA LYS A 15 12.33 15.74 3.61
C LYS A 15 10.98 16.01 4.30
N VAL A 16 9.88 15.56 3.71
CA VAL A 16 8.56 15.71 4.34
C VAL A 16 8.63 15.02 5.70
N PRO A 17 8.28 15.71 6.81
CA PRO A 17 8.29 15.08 8.12
C PRO A 17 7.46 13.79 8.08
N MET A 18 7.96 12.71 8.68
CA MET A 18 7.27 11.40 8.76
C MET A 18 5.82 11.52 9.28
N GLU A 19 5.56 12.55 10.06
CA GLU A 19 4.25 12.84 10.67
C GLU A 19 3.16 13.24 9.66
N ASN A 20 3.52 13.59 8.43
CA ASN A 20 2.59 14.16 7.44
C ASN A 20 2.69 13.50 6.05
N LEU A 21 3.00 12.22 6.00
CA LEU A 21 3.14 11.47 4.73
C LEU A 21 1.85 11.47 3.89
N TRP A 22 0.69 11.50 4.53
CA TRP A 22 -0.62 11.54 3.87
C TRP A 22 -0.94 12.89 3.21
N CYS A 23 -0.20 13.97 3.51
CA CYS A 23 -0.46 15.32 3.02
C CYS A 23 0.02 15.58 1.60
N THR A 24 0.82 14.70 1.01
CA THR A 24 1.32 14.91 -0.35
C THR A 24 0.20 14.72 -1.37
N PRO A 25 0.14 15.52 -2.45
CA PRO A 25 -0.87 15.35 -3.50
C PRO A 25 -0.93 13.93 -4.05
N ARG A 26 0.22 13.28 -4.20
CA ARG A 26 0.33 11.91 -4.68
C ARG A 26 -0.38 10.93 -3.75
N VAL A 27 -0.16 11.02 -2.44
CA VAL A 27 -0.77 10.12 -1.45
C VAL A 27 -2.25 10.39 -1.32
N ILE A 28 -2.68 11.65 -1.35
CA ILE A 28 -4.11 12.02 -1.33
C ILE A 28 -4.83 11.40 -2.53
N THR A 29 -4.29 11.57 -3.73
CA THR A 29 -4.88 11.01 -4.96
C THR A 29 -4.91 9.47 -4.91
N TRP A 30 -3.80 8.84 -4.51
CA TRP A 30 -3.73 7.39 -4.40
C TRP A 30 -4.75 6.85 -3.39
N THR A 31 -4.90 7.52 -2.26
CA THR A 31 -5.92 7.18 -1.26
C THR A 31 -7.32 7.19 -1.86
N GLN A 32 -7.67 8.19 -2.66
CA GLN A 32 -8.98 8.25 -3.31
C GLN A 32 -9.19 7.07 -4.26
N TRP A 33 -8.19 6.69 -5.06
CA TRP A 33 -8.28 5.52 -5.94
C TRP A 33 -8.41 4.21 -5.15
N LEU A 34 -7.67 4.06 -4.06
CA LEU A 34 -7.79 2.94 -3.11
C LEU A 34 -9.22 2.80 -2.58
N LEU A 35 -9.76 3.89 -2.04
CA LEU A 35 -11.07 3.90 -1.39
C LEU A 35 -12.21 3.73 -2.39
N ASN A 36 -12.13 4.38 -3.56
CA ASN A 36 -13.13 4.26 -4.61
C ASN A 36 -13.18 2.84 -5.18
N SER A 37 -12.03 2.23 -5.41
CA SER A 37 -11.94 0.85 -5.92
C SER A 37 -12.47 -0.15 -4.92
N TYR A 38 -12.15 0.02 -3.63
CA TYR A 38 -12.70 -0.82 -2.57
C TYR A 38 -14.22 -0.73 -2.53
N ALA A 39 -14.77 0.46 -2.49
CA ALA A 39 -16.22 0.67 -2.44
C ALA A 39 -16.93 0.05 -3.65
N LYS A 40 -16.32 0.15 -4.83
CA LYS A 40 -16.88 -0.44 -6.05
C LYS A 40 -16.99 -1.96 -5.99
N PHE A 41 -15.92 -2.64 -5.55
CA PHE A 41 -15.89 -4.11 -5.52
C PHE A 41 -16.58 -4.70 -4.31
N LEU A 42 -16.46 -4.09 -3.14
CA LEU A 42 -17.00 -4.64 -1.89
C LEU A 42 -18.39 -4.10 -1.56
N ASN A 43 -18.88 -3.13 -2.32
CA ASN A 43 -20.18 -2.48 -2.12
C ASN A 43 -20.36 -1.88 -0.71
N GLN A 44 -19.25 -1.42 -0.13
CA GLN A 44 -19.20 -0.73 1.16
C GLN A 44 -17.93 0.11 1.23
N ASP A 45 -17.92 1.12 2.08
CA ASP A 45 -16.75 1.95 2.31
C ASP A 45 -15.77 1.27 3.27
N LEU A 46 -14.46 1.38 2.99
CA LEU A 46 -13.41 0.88 3.88
C LEU A 46 -13.31 1.72 5.15
N ILE A 47 -13.43 3.03 5.00
CA ILE A 47 -13.45 4.02 6.08
C ILE A 47 -14.56 5.02 5.82
N SER A 48 -14.91 5.85 6.83
CA SER A 48 -15.81 6.99 6.61
C SER A 48 -15.27 7.91 5.50
N ARG A 49 -16.13 8.26 4.55
CA ARG A 49 -15.80 9.15 3.42
C ARG A 49 -16.20 10.61 3.70
N GLN A 50 -16.52 10.92 4.95
CA GLN A 50 -16.82 12.30 5.37
C GLN A 50 -15.56 13.17 5.34
N GLY A 51 -15.74 14.44 5.01
CA GLY A 51 -14.66 15.42 4.97
C GLY A 51 -13.95 15.48 3.62
N THR A 52 -12.88 16.24 3.59
CA THR A 52 -12.05 16.46 2.40
C THR A 52 -11.22 15.23 2.06
N ASP A 53 -10.67 15.20 0.84
CA ASP A 53 -9.75 14.14 0.42
C ASP A 53 -8.52 14.05 1.34
N LEU A 54 -8.02 15.20 1.81
CA LEU A 54 -6.91 15.24 2.78
C LEU A 54 -7.32 14.62 4.12
N GLU A 55 -8.49 14.93 4.64
CA GLU A 55 -8.98 14.35 5.89
C GLU A 55 -9.19 12.83 5.76
N GLN A 56 -9.65 12.36 4.62
CA GLN A 56 -9.78 10.94 4.34
C GLN A 56 -8.41 10.25 4.23
N ALA A 57 -7.43 10.90 3.61
CA ALA A 57 -6.05 10.39 3.53
C ALA A 57 -5.43 10.24 4.93
N GLU A 58 -5.60 11.23 5.79
CA GLU A 58 -5.16 11.16 7.18
C GLU A 58 -5.86 10.02 7.93
N ARG A 59 -7.18 9.91 7.78
CA ARG A 59 -7.99 8.87 8.45
C ARG A 59 -7.53 7.46 8.06
N LEU A 60 -7.30 7.21 6.77
CA LEU A 60 -6.80 5.91 6.32
C LEU A 60 -5.40 5.64 6.85
N PHE A 61 -4.52 6.62 6.79
CA PHE A 61 -3.13 6.47 7.25
C PHE A 61 -3.06 6.15 8.74
N LYS A 62 -3.91 6.74 9.54
CA LYS A 62 -3.97 6.55 11.01
C LYS A 62 -4.91 5.43 11.45
N SER A 63 -5.54 4.72 10.54
CA SER A 63 -6.45 3.61 10.88
C SER A 63 -5.71 2.48 11.62
N PRO A 64 -6.35 1.80 12.58
CA PRO A 64 -5.72 0.76 13.39
C PRO A 64 -5.51 -0.56 12.63
N PHE A 65 -6.19 -0.76 11.51
CA PHE A 65 -6.00 -1.90 10.63
C PHE A 65 -4.96 -1.60 9.56
N VAL A 66 -4.42 -2.65 8.95
CA VAL A 66 -3.39 -2.55 7.93
C VAL A 66 -3.99 -2.30 6.55
N VAL A 67 -3.41 -1.36 5.82
CA VAL A 67 -3.63 -1.17 4.38
C VAL A 67 -2.28 -1.03 3.70
N ALA A 68 -2.06 -1.82 2.66
CA ALA A 68 -0.86 -1.77 1.83
C ALA A 68 -1.21 -1.96 0.36
N SER A 69 -0.43 -1.38 -0.53
CA SER A 69 -0.63 -1.54 -1.97
C SER A 69 0.68 -1.59 -2.74
N HIS A 70 0.60 -2.09 -3.95
CA HIS A 70 1.69 -2.08 -4.92
C HIS A 70 1.21 -1.61 -6.30
N GLY A 71 2.16 -1.27 -7.16
CA GLY A 71 1.90 -0.86 -8.54
C GLY A 71 1.79 -2.03 -9.51
N LEU A 72 1.93 -1.71 -10.81
CA LEU A 72 1.80 -2.65 -11.93
C LEU A 72 3.14 -3.05 -12.55
N GLU A 73 4.25 -2.79 -11.89
CA GLU A 73 5.57 -3.23 -12.36
C GLU A 73 5.60 -4.75 -12.55
N ASP A 74 6.45 -5.27 -13.43
CA ASP A 74 6.61 -6.73 -13.64
C ASP A 74 6.99 -7.45 -12.34
N ASP A 75 7.87 -6.84 -11.54
CA ASP A 75 8.11 -7.19 -10.14
C ASP A 75 7.46 -6.09 -9.27
N PRO A 76 6.23 -6.26 -8.79
CA PRO A 76 5.47 -5.19 -8.16
C PRO A 76 6.17 -4.62 -6.93
N ILE A 77 6.26 -3.29 -6.88
CA ILE A 77 6.87 -2.56 -5.78
C ILE A 77 5.77 -1.96 -4.91
N LEU A 78 5.92 -2.07 -3.59
CA LEU A 78 5.01 -1.42 -2.65
C LEU A 78 5.06 0.09 -2.86
N ASN A 79 3.90 0.74 -2.89
CA ASN A 79 3.78 2.18 -3.14
C ASN A 79 2.94 2.91 -2.09
N TYR A 80 2.33 2.19 -1.19
CA TYR A 80 1.57 2.72 -0.06
C TYR A 80 1.52 1.71 1.08
N GLY A 81 1.71 2.20 2.28
CA GLY A 81 1.40 1.51 3.52
C GLY A 81 0.96 2.54 4.55
N ASN A 82 -0.16 2.30 5.25
CA ASN A 82 -0.54 3.16 6.36
C ASN A 82 0.38 2.93 7.57
N GLN A 83 0.23 3.72 8.63
CA GLN A 83 1.12 3.61 9.79
C GLN A 83 1.12 2.19 10.38
N ALA A 84 -0.05 1.56 10.46
CA ALA A 84 -0.14 0.18 10.96
C ALA A 84 0.66 -0.81 10.10
N ALA A 85 0.68 -0.63 8.77
CA ALA A 85 1.51 -1.43 7.87
C ALA A 85 3.01 -1.18 8.09
N LEU A 86 3.42 0.07 8.18
CA LEU A 86 4.82 0.43 8.42
C LEU A 86 5.34 -0.18 9.73
N ASP A 87 4.56 -0.09 10.78
CA ASP A 87 4.90 -0.65 12.08
C ASP A 87 5.01 -2.17 12.05
N LEU A 88 4.04 -2.84 11.40
CA LEU A 88 4.01 -4.30 11.33
C LEU A 88 5.17 -4.88 10.53
N TRP A 89 5.53 -4.27 9.39
CA TRP A 89 6.68 -4.69 8.59
C TRP A 89 8.00 -4.11 9.06
N GLU A 90 8.01 -3.26 10.09
CA GLU A 90 9.20 -2.64 10.67
C GLU A 90 10.01 -1.85 9.64
N MET A 91 9.32 -1.05 8.84
CA MET A 91 9.89 -0.19 7.81
C MET A 91 9.41 1.24 7.98
N ASP A 92 10.27 2.20 7.60
CA ASP A 92 9.80 3.54 7.34
C ASP A 92 9.15 3.63 5.95
N TRP A 93 8.55 4.77 5.62
CA TRP A 93 7.88 4.99 4.34
C TRP A 93 8.81 4.80 3.15
N GLU A 94 10.02 5.32 3.24
CA GLU A 94 11.00 5.25 2.16
C GLU A 94 11.44 3.80 1.90
N GLN A 95 11.73 3.06 2.97
CA GLN A 95 12.05 1.63 2.88
C GLN A 95 10.88 0.83 2.29
N PHE A 96 9.68 1.08 2.78
CA PHE A 96 8.48 0.36 2.36
C PHE A 96 8.18 0.58 0.87
N THR A 97 8.22 1.83 0.42
CA THR A 97 7.89 2.19 -0.97
C THR A 97 9.00 1.89 -1.99
N HIS A 98 10.11 1.29 -1.56
CA HIS A 98 11.17 0.75 -2.42
C HIS A 98 11.30 -0.76 -2.32
N THR A 99 10.41 -1.41 -1.59
CA THR A 99 10.45 -2.87 -1.37
C THR A 99 9.58 -3.59 -2.38
N PRO A 100 10.13 -4.57 -3.13
CA PRO A 100 9.31 -5.48 -3.91
C PRO A 100 8.30 -6.23 -3.04
N SER A 101 7.06 -6.27 -3.46
CA SER A 101 5.96 -6.89 -2.70
C SER A 101 6.25 -8.35 -2.32
N ARG A 102 6.93 -9.10 -3.21
CA ARG A 102 7.31 -10.50 -2.95
C ARG A 102 8.18 -10.70 -1.71
N LEU A 103 8.94 -9.66 -1.29
CA LEU A 103 9.83 -9.74 -0.13
C LEU A 103 9.08 -9.58 1.20
N THR A 104 7.82 -9.21 1.18
CA THR A 104 6.97 -9.03 2.37
C THR A 104 6.17 -10.28 2.74
N ALA A 105 6.30 -11.34 1.96
CA ALA A 105 5.58 -12.59 2.13
C ALA A 105 6.49 -13.79 1.92
N GLU A 106 6.14 -14.91 2.55
CA GLU A 106 6.76 -16.19 2.22
C GLU A 106 6.25 -16.69 0.85
N PRO A 107 7.08 -17.47 0.11
CA PRO A 107 6.64 -18.08 -1.14
C PRO A 107 5.36 -18.89 -0.93
N VAL A 108 4.34 -18.58 -1.73
CA VAL A 108 3.06 -19.28 -1.70
C VAL A 108 3.12 -20.43 -2.71
N ASN A 109 2.42 -21.54 -2.42
CA ASN A 109 2.17 -22.60 -3.37
C ASN A 109 1.66 -22.04 -4.70
N ARG A 110 2.25 -22.48 -5.82
CA ARG A 110 1.96 -21.96 -7.17
C ARG A 110 0.49 -22.09 -7.55
N GLU A 111 -0.16 -23.20 -7.20
CA GLU A 111 -1.57 -23.45 -7.50
C GLU A 111 -2.48 -22.48 -6.71
N LYS A 112 -2.18 -22.28 -5.44
CA LYS A 112 -2.91 -21.32 -4.60
C LYS A 112 -2.79 -19.90 -5.15
N ARG A 113 -1.58 -19.51 -5.55
CA ARG A 113 -1.33 -18.22 -6.16
C ARG A 113 -2.09 -18.03 -7.48
N ALA A 114 -2.05 -19.05 -8.35
CA ALA A 114 -2.75 -19.01 -9.62
C ALA A 114 -4.27 -18.87 -9.45
N ARG A 115 -4.86 -19.58 -8.49
CA ARG A 115 -6.30 -19.48 -8.16
C ARG A 115 -6.66 -18.09 -7.65
N MET A 116 -5.81 -17.52 -6.81
CA MET A 116 -6.00 -16.17 -6.28
C MET A 116 -5.95 -15.11 -7.38
N LEU A 117 -4.97 -15.19 -8.27
CA LEU A 117 -4.83 -14.28 -9.39
C LEU A 117 -6.03 -14.37 -10.33
N GLU A 118 -6.52 -15.55 -10.61
CA GLU A 118 -7.72 -15.76 -11.43
C GLU A 118 -8.97 -15.19 -10.76
N GLN A 119 -9.16 -15.39 -9.47
CA GLN A 119 -10.27 -14.84 -8.72
C GLN A 119 -10.23 -13.30 -8.69
N ALA A 120 -9.08 -12.71 -8.45
CA ALA A 120 -8.91 -11.26 -8.50
C ALA A 120 -9.19 -10.71 -9.91
N LYS A 121 -8.80 -11.43 -10.94
CA LYS A 121 -9.02 -11.05 -12.34
C LYS A 121 -10.51 -11.07 -12.72
N THR A 122 -11.27 -12.05 -12.24
CA THR A 122 -12.69 -12.22 -12.57
C THR A 122 -13.60 -11.35 -11.73
N GLN A 123 -13.37 -11.22 -10.42
CA GLN A 123 -14.22 -10.47 -9.48
C GLN A 123 -13.71 -9.07 -9.19
N GLY A 124 -12.43 -8.79 -9.42
CA GLY A 124 -11.77 -7.55 -9.00
C GLY A 124 -11.29 -7.55 -7.55
N TYR A 125 -11.63 -8.54 -6.76
CA TYR A 125 -11.21 -8.69 -5.36
C TYR A 125 -11.20 -10.14 -4.89
N ILE A 126 -10.50 -10.36 -3.77
CA ILE A 126 -10.51 -11.61 -3.02
C ILE A 126 -10.83 -11.25 -1.57
N SER A 127 -11.76 -11.95 -0.95
CA SER A 127 -12.01 -11.85 0.49
C SER A 127 -11.52 -13.10 1.20
N ASP A 128 -11.39 -12.99 2.52
CA ASP A 128 -11.03 -14.12 3.38
C ASP A 128 -9.68 -14.77 3.08
N TYR A 129 -8.74 -13.96 2.58
CA TYR A 129 -7.40 -14.41 2.26
C TYR A 129 -6.58 -14.62 3.54
N GLN A 130 -5.79 -15.70 3.54
CA GLN A 130 -4.88 -16.06 4.61
C GLN A 130 -3.48 -16.31 4.03
N GLY A 131 -2.46 -15.82 4.73
CA GLY A 131 -1.08 -16.04 4.29
C GLY A 131 -0.06 -15.62 5.31
N VAL A 132 1.13 -16.20 5.22
CA VAL A 132 2.27 -15.83 6.07
C VAL A 132 3.01 -14.66 5.45
N ARG A 133 3.29 -13.67 6.27
CA ARG A 133 4.07 -12.48 5.92
C ARG A 133 5.34 -12.46 6.77
N ILE A 134 6.31 -11.70 6.30
CA ILE A 134 7.60 -11.55 6.96
C ILE A 134 8.01 -10.08 7.03
N SER A 135 8.41 -9.61 8.21
CA SER A 135 8.88 -8.25 8.41
C SER A 135 10.35 -8.08 7.96
N ARG A 136 10.80 -6.85 7.92
CA ARG A 136 12.19 -6.51 7.57
C ARG A 136 13.21 -7.20 8.47
N THR A 137 12.89 -7.41 9.75
CA THR A 137 13.79 -8.08 10.71
C THR A 137 13.59 -9.59 10.77
N GLY A 138 12.73 -10.15 9.93
CA GLY A 138 12.49 -11.58 9.85
C GLY A 138 11.39 -12.12 10.78
N LYS A 139 10.59 -11.25 11.39
CA LYS A 139 9.43 -11.68 12.16
C LYS A 139 8.35 -12.19 11.22
N ARG A 140 7.94 -13.43 11.42
CA ARG A 140 6.88 -14.07 10.67
C ARG A 140 5.55 -13.85 11.36
N PHE A 141 4.52 -13.56 10.59
CA PHE A 141 3.16 -13.44 11.09
C PHE A 141 2.14 -13.99 10.10
N LEU A 142 1.13 -14.64 10.63
CA LEU A 142 -0.01 -15.14 9.88
C LEU A 142 -1.06 -14.05 9.78
N VAL A 143 -1.40 -13.67 8.56
CA VAL A 143 -2.50 -12.75 8.26
C VAL A 143 -3.74 -13.57 7.97
N GLU A 144 -4.85 -13.21 8.57
CA GLU A 144 -6.14 -13.86 8.39
C GLU A 144 -7.21 -12.87 7.97
N ARG A 145 -8.20 -13.33 7.22
CA ARG A 145 -9.37 -12.56 6.77
C ARG A 145 -8.98 -11.29 6.02
N ALA A 146 -7.91 -11.35 5.25
CA ALA A 146 -7.52 -10.23 4.42
C ALA A 146 -8.44 -10.08 3.22
N THR A 147 -8.69 -8.85 2.84
CA THR A 147 -9.32 -8.48 1.56
C THR A 147 -8.25 -7.92 0.65
N VAL A 148 -8.17 -8.45 -0.56
CA VAL A 148 -7.29 -7.98 -1.63
C VAL A 148 -8.16 -7.47 -2.76
N TRP A 149 -7.88 -6.28 -3.30
CA TRP A 149 -8.67 -5.73 -4.41
C TRP A 149 -7.79 -5.00 -5.41
N ASN A 150 -8.28 -4.97 -6.66
CA ASN A 150 -7.62 -4.25 -7.73
C ASN A 150 -7.91 -2.75 -7.63
N ILE A 151 -6.89 -1.93 -7.80
CA ILE A 151 -7.00 -0.48 -7.84
C ILE A 151 -7.05 -0.03 -9.30
N HIS A 152 -7.99 0.85 -9.61
CA HIS A 152 -8.12 1.44 -10.94
C HIS A 152 -8.64 2.87 -10.85
N GLN A 153 -8.43 3.62 -11.93
CA GLN A 153 -9.04 4.94 -12.11
C GLN A 153 -10.55 4.80 -12.34
N LEU A 154 -11.25 5.92 -12.30
CA LEU A 154 -12.69 5.97 -12.55
C LEU A 154 -13.09 5.43 -13.93
N ASP A 155 -12.21 5.56 -14.92
CA ASP A 155 -12.39 5.03 -16.27
C ASP A 155 -12.08 3.52 -16.40
N GLY A 156 -11.66 2.87 -15.31
CA GLY A 156 -11.30 1.46 -15.28
C GLY A 156 -9.84 1.14 -15.60
N THR A 157 -8.99 2.14 -15.86
CA THR A 157 -7.56 1.93 -16.09
C THR A 157 -6.90 1.30 -14.86
N PRO A 158 -6.25 0.12 -14.98
CA PRO A 158 -5.57 -0.53 -13.86
C PRO A 158 -4.43 0.33 -13.31
N LEU A 159 -4.26 0.33 -11.99
CA LEU A 159 -3.21 1.08 -11.29
C LEU A 159 -2.35 0.21 -10.36
N GLY A 160 -2.91 -0.86 -9.86
CA GLY A 160 -2.23 -1.72 -8.89
C GLY A 160 -3.18 -2.62 -8.13
N GLN A 161 -2.74 -3.07 -6.98
CA GLN A 161 -3.51 -3.92 -6.09
C GLN A 161 -3.26 -3.55 -4.63
N ALA A 162 -4.28 -3.64 -3.81
CA ALA A 162 -4.21 -3.35 -2.39
C ALA A 162 -4.68 -4.53 -1.54
N ALA A 163 -4.26 -4.54 -0.30
CA ALA A 163 -4.73 -5.47 0.72
C ALA A 163 -5.03 -4.74 2.02
N THR A 164 -6.03 -5.23 2.74
CA THR A 164 -6.37 -4.77 4.09
C THR A 164 -6.65 -5.95 5.00
N PHE A 165 -6.23 -5.85 6.23
CA PHE A 165 -6.54 -6.83 7.27
C PHE A 165 -6.41 -6.21 8.67
N SER A 166 -7.15 -6.75 9.63
CA SER A 166 -7.12 -6.31 11.02
C SER A 166 -6.70 -7.40 12.01
N SER A 167 -6.49 -8.62 11.53
CA SER A 167 -6.10 -9.77 12.36
C SER A 167 -4.82 -10.41 11.85
N TRP A 168 -3.85 -10.55 12.75
CA TRP A 168 -2.62 -11.29 12.51
C TRP A 168 -2.11 -11.92 13.78
N THR A 169 -1.31 -12.99 13.64
CA THR A 169 -0.71 -13.71 14.75
C THR A 169 0.78 -13.91 14.47
N PHE A 170 1.63 -13.50 15.38
CA PHE A 170 3.07 -13.78 15.26
C PHE A 170 3.34 -15.28 15.44
N LEU A 171 4.23 -15.80 14.60
CA LEU A 171 4.61 -17.20 14.55
C LEU A 171 5.92 -17.46 15.30
#